data_c95248152ac524e7b457cf421749b317
#
_entry.id   c95248152ac524e7b457cf421749b317
#
_cell.length_a   1.000
_cell.length_b   1.000
_cell.length_c   1.000
_cell.angle_alpha   90.00
_cell.angle_beta   90.00
_cell.angle_gamma   90.00
#
_symmetry.space_group_name_H-M   'P 1'
#
loop_
_entity.id
_entity.type
_entity.pdbx_description
1 polymer ?
#
loop_
_entity_poly.entity_id
_entity_poly.type
_entity_poly.pdbx_seq_one_letter_code
_entity_poly.pdbx_strand_id
1 'polypeptide(L)'
;MSPPTEQPTRIGRVLIVGNGIAGLTAADSLRGAGFDGDLTIVGDEPHAAYSRPALSKALLHDGDELSHELPPPTHRATELLGLRATSLDVERRRVALDDGTDLPYDRLVIATGSRARRLSDLPEELTLRGLDDALYLRSRLAEKPSVIIVGGGPLGMEIASGCLAAGSKVTVVSQGVPLRLQLGSHLGEVFAAAARERGLTVVETELARLERSLEGYAARVVLDDGTVLEADLVVTAVGDVPNTEWLAGSGLVANGRLTVDNRGLVRPDIAAAGDLAAFPTPHGIRRIPLWSSAIEQSKVAAAALIRGHEAPTLNFQPYFWTEQFGISLKAVGYLPVVGPPAYVDGGPGGPALMRWSHDDGTAVAAALNYRIPIPRLRRVTQQAA
;
A
#
# COMPACT_ATOMS: atom_id res chain seq x y z
N MET A 1 26.23 15.63 -46.05
CA MET A 1 25.00 16.17 -45.48
C MET A 1 24.78 15.41 -44.18
N SER A 2 24.97 16.07 -43.04
CA SER A 2 24.63 15.49 -41.72
C SER A 2 23.13 15.35 -41.65
N PRO A 3 22.59 14.25 -41.08
CA PRO A 3 21.16 14.12 -40.88
C PRO A 3 20.64 15.25 -39.96
N PRO A 4 19.42 15.74 -40.17
CA PRO A 4 18.85 16.76 -39.30
C PRO A 4 18.78 16.22 -37.88
N THR A 5 19.38 16.94 -36.96
CA THR A 5 19.21 16.73 -35.52
C THR A 5 17.72 16.95 -35.21
N GLU A 6 16.95 15.87 -35.01
CA GLU A 6 15.60 15.97 -34.45
C GLU A 6 15.69 16.73 -33.13
N GLN A 7 15.14 17.94 -33.11
CA GLN A 7 14.98 18.68 -31.88
C GLN A 7 14.08 17.82 -30.95
N PRO A 8 14.46 17.63 -29.68
CA PRO A 8 13.63 16.86 -28.75
C PRO A 8 12.24 17.53 -28.69
N THR A 9 11.22 16.79 -29.07
CA THR A 9 9.84 17.26 -29.08
C THR A 9 9.51 17.75 -27.66
N ARG A 10 9.23 19.06 -27.51
CA ARG A 10 8.89 19.65 -26.20
C ARG A 10 7.71 18.90 -25.61
N ILE A 11 7.85 18.39 -24.39
CA ILE A 11 6.76 17.75 -23.63
C ILE A 11 5.82 18.87 -23.22
N GLY A 12 4.59 18.87 -23.77
CA GLY A 12 3.58 19.89 -23.46
C GLY A 12 2.65 19.46 -22.34
N ARG A 13 2.27 18.16 -22.31
CA ARG A 13 1.23 17.64 -21.41
C ARG A 13 1.67 16.37 -20.74
N VAL A 14 1.57 16.36 -19.41
CA VAL A 14 1.73 15.13 -18.61
C VAL A 14 0.42 14.83 -17.92
N LEU A 15 -0.06 13.59 -18.10
CA LEU A 15 -1.24 13.07 -17.44
C LEU A 15 -0.81 12.06 -16.36
N ILE A 16 -1.37 12.17 -15.17
CA ILE A 16 -1.20 11.24 -14.08
C ILE A 16 -2.56 10.62 -13.76
N VAL A 17 -2.66 9.30 -13.81
CA VAL A 17 -3.88 8.57 -13.44
C VAL A 17 -3.68 7.90 -12.09
N GLY A 18 -4.37 8.42 -11.08
CA GLY A 18 -4.28 8.06 -9.67
C GLY A 18 -3.81 9.22 -8.79
N ASN A 19 -4.68 9.68 -7.87
CA ASN A 19 -4.43 10.78 -6.93
C ASN A 19 -4.07 10.27 -5.52
N GLY A 20 -3.33 9.16 -5.44
CA GLY A 20 -2.72 8.70 -4.18
C GLY A 20 -1.31 9.27 -4.02
N ILE A 21 -0.57 8.80 -2.99
CA ILE A 21 0.80 9.26 -2.70
C ILE A 21 1.75 9.09 -3.90
N ALA A 22 1.55 8.06 -4.73
CA ALA A 22 2.36 7.87 -5.93
C ALA A 22 2.12 8.99 -6.94
N GLY A 23 0.86 9.31 -7.24
CA GLY A 23 0.52 10.39 -8.17
C GLY A 23 0.95 11.76 -7.66
N LEU A 24 0.70 12.07 -6.39
CA LEU A 24 1.15 13.31 -5.75
C LEU A 24 2.67 13.46 -5.82
N THR A 25 3.40 12.42 -5.44
CA THR A 25 4.88 12.45 -5.49
C THR A 25 5.39 12.57 -6.92
N ALA A 26 4.75 11.90 -7.89
CA ALA A 26 5.12 12.03 -9.30
C ALA A 26 4.93 13.46 -9.80
N ALA A 27 3.80 14.10 -9.45
CA ALA A 27 3.50 15.48 -9.83
C ALA A 27 4.54 16.48 -9.29
N ASP A 28 4.85 16.42 -7.99
CA ASP A 28 5.87 17.26 -7.37
C ASP A 28 7.26 16.98 -7.97
N SER A 29 7.58 15.72 -8.25
CA SER A 29 8.87 15.33 -8.83
C SER A 29 9.03 15.78 -10.28
N LEU A 30 7.96 15.77 -11.09
CA LEU A 30 7.96 16.34 -12.44
C LEU A 30 8.26 17.84 -12.41
N ARG A 31 7.64 18.60 -11.52
CA ARG A 31 7.93 20.02 -11.32
C ARG A 31 9.37 20.24 -10.87
N GLY A 32 9.84 19.43 -9.91
CA GLY A 32 11.24 19.46 -9.44
C GLY A 32 12.25 19.08 -10.53
N ALA A 33 11.86 18.27 -11.51
CA ALA A 33 12.69 17.94 -12.68
C ALA A 33 12.68 19.01 -13.77
N GLY A 34 11.92 20.10 -13.58
CA GLY A 34 11.84 21.25 -14.50
C GLY A 34 10.71 21.17 -15.53
N PHE A 35 9.76 20.26 -15.38
CA PHE A 35 8.57 20.25 -16.23
C PHE A 35 7.68 21.46 -15.96
N ASP A 36 7.46 22.31 -16.96
CA ASP A 36 6.69 23.56 -16.91
C ASP A 36 5.36 23.51 -17.70
N GLY A 37 5.10 22.40 -18.40
CA GLY A 37 3.90 22.20 -19.23
C GLY A 37 2.63 21.90 -18.40
N ASP A 38 1.56 21.55 -19.12
CA ASP A 38 0.27 21.20 -18.54
C ASP A 38 0.37 19.87 -17.77
N LEU A 39 -0.02 19.91 -16.51
CA LEU A 39 -0.04 18.73 -15.62
C LEU A 39 -1.47 18.50 -15.14
N THR A 40 -2.00 17.31 -15.43
CA THR A 40 -3.33 16.89 -15.00
C THR A 40 -3.22 15.62 -14.16
N ILE A 41 -3.96 15.57 -13.05
CA ILE A 41 -4.10 14.39 -12.18
C ILE A 41 -5.57 13.98 -12.21
N VAL A 42 -5.82 12.68 -12.45
CA VAL A 42 -7.15 12.06 -12.37
C VAL A 42 -7.22 11.14 -11.15
N GLY A 43 -8.25 11.28 -10.33
CA GLY A 43 -8.50 10.43 -9.16
C GLY A 43 -9.95 9.97 -9.11
N ASP A 44 -10.17 8.68 -8.84
CA ASP A 44 -11.52 8.09 -8.73
C ASP A 44 -12.21 8.39 -7.40
N GLU A 45 -11.45 8.78 -6.38
CA GLU A 45 -12.01 9.27 -5.11
C GLU A 45 -12.31 10.77 -5.20
N PRO A 46 -13.41 11.24 -4.56
CA PRO A 46 -13.76 12.67 -4.56
C PRO A 46 -12.91 13.51 -3.60
N HIS A 47 -11.95 12.88 -2.95
CA HIS A 47 -11.09 13.48 -1.93
C HIS A 47 -9.75 13.94 -2.51
N ALA A 48 -9.22 15.04 -1.97
CA ALA A 48 -7.81 15.39 -2.19
C ALA A 48 -6.90 14.26 -1.69
N ALA A 49 -5.66 14.21 -2.19
CA ALA A 49 -4.70 13.19 -1.75
C ALA A 49 -4.49 13.22 -0.23
N TYR A 50 -4.46 12.06 0.39
CA TYR A 50 -4.35 11.89 1.84
C TYR A 50 -3.43 10.72 2.23
N SER A 51 -3.05 10.67 3.52
CA SER A 51 -2.21 9.61 4.08
C SER A 51 -3.04 8.33 4.35
N ARG A 52 -3.02 7.37 3.43
CA ARG A 52 -3.68 6.06 3.62
C ARG A 52 -3.20 5.29 4.85
N PRO A 53 -1.91 5.31 5.25
CA PRO A 53 -1.48 4.65 6.48
C PRO A 53 -2.14 5.17 7.76
N ALA A 54 -2.67 6.39 7.76
CA ALA A 54 -3.40 6.93 8.91
C ALA A 54 -4.78 6.29 9.10
N LEU A 55 -5.37 5.72 8.05
CA LEU A 55 -6.74 5.18 8.07
C LEU A 55 -6.91 4.02 9.04
N SER A 56 -5.91 3.15 9.18
CA SER A 56 -5.92 2.00 10.10
C SER A 56 -5.24 2.29 11.44
N LYS A 57 -4.66 3.49 11.61
CA LYS A 57 -3.92 3.91 12.82
C LYS A 57 -4.64 5.05 13.52
N ALA A 58 -4.11 6.26 13.41
CA ALA A 58 -4.60 7.42 14.15
C ALA A 58 -6.10 7.68 13.96
N LEU A 59 -6.64 7.54 12.75
CA LEU A 59 -8.05 7.77 12.49
C LEU A 59 -8.98 6.80 13.24
N LEU A 60 -8.56 5.55 13.47
CA LEU A 60 -9.33 4.58 14.24
C LEU A 60 -9.07 4.67 15.76
N HIS A 61 -7.85 5.05 16.17
CA HIS A 61 -7.44 5.03 17.57
C HIS A 61 -7.71 6.36 18.30
N ASP A 62 -7.25 7.46 17.73
CA ASP A 62 -7.09 8.73 18.48
C ASP A 62 -8.24 9.70 18.24
N GLY A 63 -9.11 9.39 17.29
CA GLY A 63 -10.21 10.28 16.93
C GLY A 63 -9.78 11.59 16.29
N ASP A 64 -8.50 11.73 15.92
CA ASP A 64 -8.00 12.87 15.19
C ASP A 64 -8.47 12.82 13.73
N GLU A 65 -9.49 13.61 13.42
CA GLU A 65 -10.11 13.67 12.09
C GLU A 65 -9.15 14.18 11.02
N LEU A 66 -8.14 14.94 11.38
CA LEU A 66 -7.17 15.55 10.47
C LEU A 66 -5.89 14.71 10.30
N SER A 67 -5.77 13.62 11.03
CA SER A 67 -4.55 12.77 11.03
C SER A 67 -4.19 12.21 9.64
N HIS A 68 -5.14 12.17 8.72
CA HIS A 68 -4.95 11.70 7.35
C HIS A 68 -4.55 12.81 6.38
N GLU A 69 -4.67 14.08 6.72
CA GLU A 69 -4.35 15.17 5.82
C GLU A 69 -2.86 15.22 5.46
N LEU A 70 -2.58 15.57 4.22
CA LEU A 70 -1.22 15.84 3.74
C LEU A 70 -1.02 17.36 3.63
N PRO A 71 0.24 17.83 3.68
CA PRO A 71 0.55 19.23 3.39
C PRO A 71 0.00 19.64 2.02
N PRO A 72 -0.39 20.91 1.83
CA PRO A 72 -0.86 21.41 0.53
C PRO A 72 0.14 21.08 -0.58
N PRO A 73 -0.32 20.58 -1.75
CA PRO A 73 0.55 20.20 -2.84
C PRO A 73 1.21 21.43 -3.49
N THR A 74 2.40 21.25 -4.04
CA THR A 74 3.16 22.32 -4.71
C THR A 74 3.19 22.19 -6.23
N HIS A 75 2.70 21.10 -6.77
CA HIS A 75 2.79 20.74 -8.20
C HIS A 75 1.97 21.62 -9.16
N ARG A 76 0.98 22.38 -8.68
CA ARG A 76 0.12 23.23 -9.53
C ARG A 76 -0.52 22.46 -10.70
N ALA A 77 -0.96 21.22 -10.46
CA ALA A 77 -1.69 20.42 -11.44
C ALA A 77 -3.17 20.77 -11.43
N THR A 78 -3.83 20.53 -12.55
CA THR A 78 -5.29 20.42 -12.58
C THR A 78 -5.69 19.07 -12.02
N GLU A 79 -6.45 19.05 -10.95
CA GLU A 79 -6.95 17.82 -10.32
C GLU A 79 -8.40 17.56 -10.73
N LEU A 80 -8.63 16.39 -11.33
CA LEU A 80 -9.95 15.89 -11.71
C LEU A 80 -10.32 14.75 -10.76
N LEU A 81 -11.05 15.08 -9.70
CA LEU A 81 -11.41 14.16 -8.62
C LEU A 81 -12.81 13.57 -8.83
N GLY A 82 -13.04 12.35 -8.35
CA GLY A 82 -14.27 11.60 -8.53
C GLY A 82 -14.45 11.10 -9.97
N LEU A 83 -13.40 11.06 -10.78
CA LEU A 83 -13.41 10.59 -12.16
C LEU A 83 -12.47 9.39 -12.32
N ARG A 84 -12.99 8.34 -12.97
CA ARG A 84 -12.28 7.08 -13.16
C ARG A 84 -11.83 6.91 -14.60
N ALA A 85 -10.55 6.54 -14.79
CA ALA A 85 -10.08 6.10 -16.08
C ALA A 85 -10.70 4.73 -16.45
N THR A 86 -11.22 4.63 -17.67
CA THR A 86 -11.93 3.46 -18.18
C THR A 86 -11.18 2.72 -19.29
N SER A 87 -10.35 3.44 -20.05
CA SER A 87 -9.49 2.83 -21.08
C SER A 87 -8.29 3.69 -21.42
N LEU A 88 -7.26 3.04 -21.98
CA LEU A 88 -6.04 3.65 -22.49
C LEU A 88 -5.84 3.30 -23.97
N ASP A 89 -5.86 4.31 -24.84
CA ASP A 89 -5.40 4.20 -26.22
C ASP A 89 -3.95 4.69 -26.29
N VAL A 90 -3.02 3.74 -26.35
CA VAL A 90 -1.58 4.01 -26.37
C VAL A 90 -1.16 4.66 -27.69
N GLU A 91 -1.76 4.24 -28.82
CA GLU A 91 -1.38 4.72 -30.16
C GLU A 91 -1.84 6.16 -30.37
N ARG A 92 -3.06 6.51 -29.91
CA ARG A 92 -3.56 7.87 -29.97
C ARG A 92 -3.14 8.72 -28.78
N ARG A 93 -2.50 8.13 -27.77
CA ARG A 93 -2.08 8.78 -26.52
C ARG A 93 -3.24 9.47 -25.82
N ARG A 94 -4.29 8.69 -25.52
CA ARG A 94 -5.50 9.18 -24.87
C ARG A 94 -5.96 8.25 -23.76
N VAL A 95 -6.51 8.85 -22.72
CA VAL A 95 -7.16 8.16 -21.60
C VAL A 95 -8.62 8.57 -21.56
N ALA A 96 -9.53 7.61 -21.67
CA ALA A 96 -10.96 7.86 -21.51
C ALA A 96 -11.36 7.77 -20.03
N LEU A 97 -12.28 8.64 -19.61
CA LEU A 97 -12.87 8.68 -18.28
C LEU A 97 -14.33 8.21 -18.31
N ASP A 98 -14.88 7.92 -17.13
CA ASP A 98 -16.26 7.41 -16.96
C ASP A 98 -17.34 8.45 -17.19
N ASP A 99 -17.01 9.75 -17.20
CA ASP A 99 -17.91 10.84 -17.60
C ASP A 99 -17.96 11.08 -19.13
N GLY A 100 -17.21 10.29 -19.91
CA GLY A 100 -17.06 10.45 -21.35
C GLY A 100 -15.95 11.39 -21.78
N THR A 101 -15.24 12.01 -20.86
CA THR A 101 -14.06 12.85 -21.16
C THR A 101 -12.93 11.97 -21.70
N ASP A 102 -12.20 12.50 -22.68
CA ASP A 102 -11.07 11.82 -23.32
C ASP A 102 -9.83 12.75 -23.29
N LEU A 103 -8.86 12.40 -22.43
CA LEU A 103 -7.71 13.24 -22.11
C LEU A 103 -6.47 12.84 -22.95
N PRO A 104 -5.92 13.78 -23.73
CA PRO A 104 -4.68 13.57 -24.45
C PRO A 104 -3.45 13.74 -23.54
N TYR A 105 -2.36 13.01 -23.84
CA TYR A 105 -1.08 13.16 -23.14
C TYR A 105 0.12 13.09 -24.09
N ASP A 106 1.22 13.71 -23.71
CA ASP A 106 2.53 13.51 -24.33
C ASP A 106 3.35 12.52 -23.48
N ARG A 107 3.12 12.52 -22.15
CA ARG A 107 3.67 11.55 -21.19
C ARG A 107 2.57 11.14 -20.22
N LEU A 108 2.63 9.88 -19.78
CA LEU A 108 1.63 9.29 -18.86
C LEU A 108 2.32 8.69 -17.63
N VAL A 109 1.78 8.97 -16.45
CA VAL A 109 2.11 8.25 -15.21
C VAL A 109 0.90 7.42 -14.79
N ILE A 110 1.06 6.12 -14.66
CA ILE A 110 0.05 5.18 -14.17
C ILE A 110 0.30 4.97 -12.67
N ALA A 111 -0.57 5.53 -11.83
CA ALA A 111 -0.46 5.54 -10.37
C ALA A 111 -1.77 5.09 -9.67
N THR A 112 -2.58 4.25 -10.34
CA THR A 112 -3.91 3.84 -9.90
C THR A 112 -3.92 2.90 -8.68
N GLY A 113 -2.75 2.47 -8.23
CA GLY A 113 -2.60 1.68 -7.01
C GLY A 113 -3.33 0.34 -7.06
N SER A 114 -3.95 -0.01 -5.94
CA SER A 114 -4.70 -1.26 -5.76
C SER A 114 -5.94 -1.03 -4.92
N ARG A 115 -6.91 -1.93 -5.03
CA ARG A 115 -8.11 -1.99 -4.17
C ARG A 115 -8.04 -3.18 -3.21
N ALA A 116 -8.84 -3.14 -2.17
CA ALA A 116 -8.99 -4.27 -1.26
C ALA A 116 -9.55 -5.49 -2.01
N ARG A 117 -8.99 -6.65 -1.73
CA ARG A 117 -9.56 -7.93 -2.16
C ARG A 117 -10.77 -8.24 -1.29
N ARG A 118 -11.88 -8.59 -1.92
CA ARG A 118 -13.09 -9.04 -1.25
C ARG A 118 -13.20 -10.57 -1.33
N LEU A 119 -13.87 -11.16 -0.36
CA LEU A 119 -14.20 -12.60 -0.34
C LEU A 119 -15.59 -12.88 -0.92
N SER A 120 -16.43 -11.88 -1.02
CA SER A 120 -17.80 -12.00 -1.52
C SER A 120 -18.26 -10.70 -2.19
N ASP A 121 -19.45 -10.74 -2.80
CA ASP A 121 -20.16 -9.56 -3.31
C ASP A 121 -21.22 -9.06 -2.30
N LEU A 122 -21.20 -9.55 -1.06
CA LEU A 122 -22.15 -9.13 -0.04
C LEU A 122 -21.89 -7.65 0.34
N PRO A 123 -22.92 -6.80 0.37
CA PRO A 123 -22.76 -5.39 0.76
C PRO A 123 -22.35 -5.25 2.23
N GLU A 124 -22.62 -6.24 3.05
CA GLU A 124 -22.25 -6.30 4.48
C GLU A 124 -20.76 -6.60 4.69
N GLU A 125 -20.05 -7.08 3.68
CA GLU A 125 -18.59 -7.24 3.75
C GLU A 125 -17.92 -5.88 3.72
N LEU A 126 -17.29 -5.50 4.84
CA LEU A 126 -16.51 -4.28 4.92
C LEU A 126 -15.06 -4.53 4.52
N THR A 127 -14.45 -3.52 3.94
CA THR A 127 -13.01 -3.46 3.69
C THR A 127 -12.47 -2.14 4.21
N LEU A 128 -11.17 -2.00 4.34
CA LEU A 128 -10.54 -0.72 4.65
C LEU A 128 -9.48 -0.39 3.59
N ARG A 129 -9.79 0.53 2.69
CA ARG A 129 -8.85 0.99 1.67
C ARG A 129 -8.90 2.49 1.45
N GLY A 130 -10.08 3.06 1.41
CA GLY A 130 -10.33 4.49 1.19
C GLY A 130 -10.71 5.23 2.48
N LEU A 131 -10.79 6.57 2.37
CA LEU A 131 -11.17 7.44 3.48
C LEU A 131 -12.60 7.14 3.95
N ASP A 132 -13.53 6.96 3.00
CA ASP A 132 -14.93 6.67 3.32
C ASP A 132 -15.09 5.34 4.06
N ASP A 133 -14.29 4.32 3.71
CA ASP A 133 -14.26 3.05 4.44
C ASP A 133 -13.87 3.26 5.92
N ALA A 134 -12.84 4.08 6.16
CA ALA A 134 -12.34 4.36 7.50
C ALA A 134 -13.34 5.16 8.33
N LEU A 135 -13.95 6.18 7.74
CA LEU A 135 -14.98 7.01 8.39
C LEU A 135 -16.22 6.17 8.71
N TYR A 136 -16.65 5.32 7.79
CA TYR A 136 -17.76 4.41 8.03
C TYR A 136 -17.46 3.41 9.17
N LEU A 137 -16.32 2.72 9.11
CA LEU A 137 -15.91 1.80 10.17
C LEU A 137 -15.84 2.50 11.53
N ARG A 138 -15.22 3.68 11.59
CA ARG A 138 -15.15 4.50 12.80
C ARG A 138 -16.53 4.84 13.37
N SER A 139 -17.47 5.25 12.51
CA SER A 139 -18.83 5.57 12.94
C SER A 139 -19.53 4.36 13.59
N ARG A 140 -19.31 3.16 13.02
CA ARG A 140 -19.88 1.92 13.56
C ARG A 140 -19.24 1.51 14.89
N LEU A 141 -17.95 1.79 15.11
CA LEU A 141 -17.24 1.46 16.35
C LEU A 141 -17.78 2.23 17.58
N ALA A 142 -18.48 3.35 17.40
CA ALA A 142 -19.11 4.09 18.49
C ALA A 142 -20.12 3.25 19.29
N GLU A 143 -20.74 2.25 18.67
CA GLU A 143 -21.71 1.33 19.28
C GLU A 143 -21.02 0.14 19.97
N LYS A 144 -19.69 0.03 19.93
CA LYS A 144 -18.89 -1.08 20.46
C LYS A 144 -19.36 -2.45 19.95
N PRO A 145 -19.53 -2.64 18.64
CA PRO A 145 -20.02 -3.87 18.06
C PRO A 145 -19.05 -5.04 18.30
N SER A 146 -19.54 -6.26 18.18
CA SER A 146 -18.68 -7.41 17.92
C SER A 146 -18.13 -7.34 16.50
N VAL A 147 -16.84 -7.65 16.32
CA VAL A 147 -16.15 -7.53 15.02
C VAL A 147 -15.40 -8.81 14.69
N ILE A 148 -15.65 -9.36 13.52
CA ILE A 148 -14.79 -10.39 12.92
C ILE A 148 -13.92 -9.75 11.85
N ILE A 149 -12.61 -10.00 11.91
CA ILE A 149 -11.66 -9.57 10.87
C ILE A 149 -11.12 -10.83 10.19
N VAL A 150 -11.34 -10.95 8.88
CA VAL A 150 -10.79 -12.04 8.09
C VAL A 150 -9.51 -11.58 7.44
N GLY A 151 -8.37 -12.12 7.91
CA GLY A 151 -7.03 -11.78 7.47
C GLY A 151 -6.12 -11.27 8.60
N GLY A 152 -5.12 -12.08 8.97
CA GLY A 152 -4.13 -11.78 10.02
C GLY A 152 -2.88 -11.04 9.50
N GLY A 153 -2.98 -10.34 8.37
CA GLY A 153 -1.91 -9.49 7.84
C GLY A 153 -1.80 -8.13 8.55
N PRO A 154 -0.84 -7.26 8.16
CA PRO A 154 -0.60 -5.99 8.84
C PRO A 154 -1.86 -5.12 8.98
N LEU A 155 -2.64 -4.96 7.90
CA LEU A 155 -3.85 -4.17 7.90
C LEU A 155 -4.92 -4.77 8.82
N GLY A 156 -5.16 -6.09 8.74
CA GLY A 156 -6.15 -6.75 9.60
C GLY A 156 -5.82 -6.62 11.08
N MET A 157 -4.55 -6.75 11.44
CA MET A 157 -4.09 -6.62 12.81
C MET A 157 -4.11 -5.16 13.31
N GLU A 158 -3.87 -4.16 12.46
CA GLU A 158 -4.05 -2.74 12.79
C GLU A 158 -5.52 -2.41 13.04
N ILE A 159 -6.44 -2.89 12.18
CA ILE A 159 -7.89 -2.76 12.38
C ILE A 159 -8.31 -3.40 13.68
N ALA A 160 -7.82 -4.64 13.97
CA ALA A 160 -8.12 -5.33 15.22
C ALA A 160 -7.69 -4.53 16.45
N SER A 161 -6.49 -3.94 16.40
CA SER A 161 -5.98 -3.06 17.44
C SER A 161 -6.88 -1.84 17.67
N GLY A 162 -7.32 -1.18 16.59
CA GLY A 162 -8.24 -0.03 16.65
C GLY A 162 -9.61 -0.40 17.21
N CYS A 163 -10.20 -1.50 16.75
CA CYS A 163 -11.50 -1.98 17.24
C CYS A 163 -11.45 -2.34 18.73
N LEU A 164 -10.38 -3.02 19.20
CA LEU A 164 -10.20 -3.30 20.63
C LEU A 164 -10.04 -2.03 21.46
N ALA A 165 -9.26 -1.05 20.96
CA ALA A 165 -9.10 0.23 21.64
C ALA A 165 -10.41 1.02 21.74
N ALA A 166 -11.31 0.89 20.76
CA ALA A 166 -12.67 1.43 20.78
C ALA A 166 -13.63 0.67 21.75
N GLY A 167 -13.20 -0.45 22.33
CA GLY A 167 -13.97 -1.25 23.27
C GLY A 167 -14.84 -2.33 22.63
N SER A 168 -14.61 -2.66 21.37
CA SER A 168 -15.27 -3.77 20.67
C SER A 168 -14.71 -5.13 21.08
N LYS A 169 -15.53 -6.18 21.00
CA LYS A 169 -15.06 -7.57 21.07
C LYS A 169 -14.59 -7.99 19.68
N VAL A 170 -13.33 -8.43 19.57
CA VAL A 170 -12.70 -8.68 18.26
C VAL A 170 -12.21 -10.11 18.13
N THR A 171 -12.52 -10.72 16.98
CA THR A 171 -11.99 -12.01 16.55
C THR A 171 -11.27 -11.84 15.20
N VAL A 172 -10.01 -12.27 15.13
CA VAL A 172 -9.26 -12.36 13.86
C VAL A 172 -9.26 -13.80 13.38
N VAL A 173 -9.68 -14.00 12.14
CA VAL A 173 -9.60 -15.27 11.41
C VAL A 173 -8.39 -15.21 10.50
N SER A 174 -7.43 -16.11 10.68
CA SER A 174 -6.10 -16.05 10.03
C SER A 174 -5.60 -17.43 9.60
N GLN A 175 -4.83 -17.46 8.50
CA GLN A 175 -4.05 -18.64 8.12
C GLN A 175 -2.81 -18.73 9.01
N GLY A 176 -2.93 -19.44 10.13
CA GLY A 176 -1.88 -19.57 11.14
C GLY A 176 -1.65 -18.28 11.94
N VAL A 177 -0.51 -18.20 12.60
CA VAL A 177 -0.16 -17.06 13.46
C VAL A 177 -0.18 -15.76 12.69
N PRO A 178 -0.93 -14.74 13.14
CA PRO A 178 -0.99 -13.44 12.50
C PRO A 178 0.40 -12.84 12.27
N LEU A 179 0.55 -12.12 11.15
CA LEU A 179 1.79 -11.47 10.71
C LEU A 179 2.97 -12.40 10.35
N ARG A 180 2.88 -13.70 10.61
CA ARG A 180 3.99 -14.64 10.32
C ARG A 180 4.41 -14.62 8.85
N LEU A 181 3.45 -14.60 7.93
CA LEU A 181 3.74 -14.59 6.49
C LEU A 181 4.41 -13.29 6.01
N GLN A 182 4.15 -12.17 6.69
CA GLN A 182 4.65 -10.85 6.30
C GLN A 182 5.91 -10.44 7.05
N LEU A 183 6.04 -10.83 8.32
CA LEU A 183 7.14 -10.39 9.19
C LEU A 183 8.11 -11.52 9.57
N GLY A 184 7.72 -12.78 9.40
CA GLY A 184 8.44 -13.94 9.90
C GLY A 184 7.99 -14.38 11.29
N SER A 185 8.39 -15.59 11.70
CA SER A 185 7.90 -16.23 12.93
C SER A 185 8.22 -15.42 14.19
N HIS A 186 9.45 -14.92 14.32
CA HIS A 186 9.88 -14.18 15.51
C HIS A 186 9.02 -12.94 15.78
N LEU A 187 8.88 -12.07 14.77
CA LEU A 187 8.07 -10.86 14.91
C LEU A 187 6.57 -11.17 15.00
N GLY A 188 6.08 -12.16 14.23
CA GLY A 188 4.69 -12.60 14.28
C GLY A 188 4.26 -13.04 15.68
N GLU A 189 5.07 -13.85 16.36
CA GLU A 189 4.79 -14.29 17.73
C GLU A 189 4.79 -13.14 18.75
N VAL A 190 5.70 -12.17 18.62
CA VAL A 190 5.73 -10.97 19.48
C VAL A 190 4.41 -10.19 19.37
N PHE A 191 3.93 -9.96 18.16
CA PHE A 191 2.65 -9.26 17.96
C PHE A 191 1.44 -10.09 18.39
N ALA A 192 1.44 -11.39 18.10
CA ALA A 192 0.34 -12.28 18.50
C ALA A 192 0.22 -12.38 20.01
N ALA A 193 1.34 -12.43 20.75
CA ALA A 193 1.33 -12.40 22.21
C ALA A 193 0.72 -11.10 22.75
N ALA A 194 1.21 -9.95 22.26
CA ALA A 194 0.70 -8.65 22.69
C ALA A 194 -0.79 -8.43 22.34
N ALA A 195 -1.25 -8.99 21.22
CA ALA A 195 -2.65 -8.95 20.83
C ALA A 195 -3.53 -9.78 21.76
N ARG A 196 -3.10 -11.01 22.12
CA ARG A 196 -3.81 -11.88 23.07
C ARG A 196 -3.90 -11.26 24.48
N GLU A 197 -2.80 -10.63 24.94
CA GLU A 197 -2.79 -9.92 26.23
C GLU A 197 -3.82 -8.78 26.28
N ARG A 198 -4.18 -8.21 25.13
CA ARG A 198 -5.23 -7.18 24.99
C ARG A 198 -6.63 -7.73 24.71
N GLY A 199 -6.79 -9.06 24.77
CA GLY A 199 -8.09 -9.71 24.62
C GLY A 199 -8.49 -10.01 23.18
N LEU A 200 -7.55 -9.99 22.21
CA LEU A 200 -7.83 -10.45 20.85
C LEU A 200 -8.05 -11.96 20.84
N THR A 201 -9.17 -12.39 20.27
CA THR A 201 -9.39 -13.79 19.92
C THR A 201 -8.81 -14.05 18.52
N VAL A 202 -7.99 -15.09 18.40
CA VAL A 202 -7.45 -15.54 17.10
C VAL A 202 -7.99 -16.92 16.80
N VAL A 203 -8.59 -17.07 15.63
CA VAL A 203 -9.07 -18.36 15.08
C VAL A 203 -8.22 -18.68 13.85
N GLU A 204 -7.48 -19.79 13.94
CA GLU A 204 -6.64 -20.27 12.85
C GLU A 204 -7.44 -21.21 11.95
N THR A 205 -7.39 -20.98 10.62
CA THR A 205 -8.08 -21.78 9.60
C THR A 205 -7.36 -21.65 8.28
N GLU A 206 -7.43 -22.66 7.43
CA GLU A 206 -6.86 -22.59 6.06
C GLU A 206 -7.76 -21.81 5.11
N LEU A 207 -9.08 -21.87 5.30
CA LEU A 207 -10.06 -21.20 4.44
C LEU A 207 -11.19 -20.61 5.26
N ALA A 208 -11.61 -19.41 4.88
CA ALA A 208 -12.82 -18.77 5.38
C ALA A 208 -13.64 -18.23 4.20
N ARG A 209 -14.96 -18.32 4.28
CA ARG A 209 -15.88 -17.73 3.30
C ARG A 209 -16.95 -16.94 4.02
N LEU A 210 -17.48 -15.92 3.35
CA LEU A 210 -18.58 -15.11 3.86
C LEU A 210 -19.90 -15.61 3.29
N GLU A 211 -20.89 -15.71 4.16
CA GLU A 211 -22.27 -15.99 3.80
C GLU A 211 -23.21 -14.97 4.44
N ARG A 212 -24.38 -14.77 3.83
CA ARG A 212 -25.39 -13.90 4.42
C ARG A 212 -25.89 -14.48 5.74
N SER A 213 -25.97 -13.66 6.78
CA SER A 213 -26.61 -14.05 8.04
C SER A 213 -28.12 -14.08 7.89
N LEU A 214 -28.77 -15.03 8.58
CA LEU A 214 -30.23 -15.16 8.66
C LEU A 214 -30.78 -14.61 10.00
N GLU A 215 -29.91 -14.26 10.96
CA GLU A 215 -30.26 -13.96 12.35
C GLU A 215 -30.02 -12.50 12.77
N GLY A 216 -29.96 -11.56 11.81
CA GLY A 216 -29.83 -10.12 12.09
C GLY A 216 -28.39 -9.62 12.30
N TYR A 217 -27.37 -10.50 12.21
CA TYR A 217 -25.98 -10.10 12.10
C TYR A 217 -25.64 -9.58 10.69
N ALA A 218 -24.53 -8.87 10.55
CA ALA A 218 -24.14 -8.34 9.24
C ALA A 218 -23.86 -9.45 8.23
N ALA A 219 -22.97 -10.38 8.59
CA ALA A 219 -22.62 -11.56 7.80
C ALA A 219 -22.12 -12.65 8.74
N ARG A 220 -22.04 -13.89 8.23
CA ARG A 220 -21.40 -14.99 8.92
C ARG A 220 -20.15 -15.45 8.20
N VAL A 221 -19.15 -15.83 8.97
CA VAL A 221 -17.89 -16.39 8.47
C VAL A 221 -17.92 -17.89 8.71
N VAL A 222 -17.85 -18.66 7.63
CA VAL A 222 -17.83 -20.13 7.67
C VAL A 222 -16.41 -20.61 7.43
N LEU A 223 -15.88 -21.39 8.37
CA LEU A 223 -14.53 -21.93 8.33
C LEU A 223 -14.50 -23.27 7.57
N ASP A 224 -13.32 -23.76 7.27
CA ASP A 224 -13.10 -25.02 6.55
C ASP A 224 -13.56 -26.27 7.32
N ASP A 225 -13.57 -26.22 8.67
CA ASP A 225 -14.08 -27.28 9.53
C ASP A 225 -15.61 -27.24 9.73
N GLY A 226 -16.29 -26.28 9.07
CA GLY A 226 -17.73 -26.05 9.19
C GLY A 226 -18.14 -25.17 10.37
N THR A 227 -17.21 -24.71 11.20
CA THR A 227 -17.49 -23.73 12.26
C THR A 227 -18.05 -22.45 11.66
N VAL A 228 -19.10 -21.90 12.29
CA VAL A 228 -19.73 -20.64 11.87
C VAL A 228 -19.48 -19.59 12.95
N LEU A 229 -18.94 -18.46 12.54
CA LEU A 229 -18.75 -17.29 13.40
C LEU A 229 -19.67 -16.16 12.92
N GLU A 230 -20.29 -15.44 13.87
CA GLU A 230 -21.20 -14.33 13.61
C GLU A 230 -20.79 -13.11 14.42
N ALA A 231 -20.96 -11.93 13.83
CA ALA A 231 -20.66 -10.65 14.47
C ALA A 231 -21.50 -9.52 13.85
N ASP A 232 -21.58 -8.40 14.57
CA ASP A 232 -22.25 -7.18 14.10
C ASP A 232 -21.52 -6.54 12.91
N LEU A 233 -20.20 -6.73 12.81
CA LEU A 233 -19.38 -6.28 11.70
C LEU A 233 -18.43 -7.38 11.23
N VAL A 234 -18.28 -7.52 9.91
CA VAL A 234 -17.25 -8.37 9.30
C VAL A 234 -16.40 -7.51 8.38
N VAL A 235 -15.09 -7.46 8.67
CA VAL A 235 -14.10 -6.72 7.89
C VAL A 235 -13.14 -7.69 7.25
N THR A 236 -12.93 -7.61 5.92
CA THR A 236 -11.95 -8.44 5.22
C THR A 236 -10.67 -7.66 4.93
N ALA A 237 -9.53 -8.27 5.23
CA ALA A 237 -8.18 -7.74 5.02
C ALA A 237 -7.26 -8.83 4.40
N VAL A 238 -7.74 -9.44 3.31
CA VAL A 238 -7.14 -10.62 2.66
C VAL A 238 -6.25 -10.28 1.47
N GLY A 239 -5.66 -9.10 1.49
CA GLY A 239 -4.75 -8.61 0.47
C GLY A 239 -5.37 -7.59 -0.48
N ASP A 240 -4.69 -7.36 -1.59
CA ASP A 240 -5.05 -6.32 -2.56
C ASP A 240 -5.09 -6.85 -4.00
N VAL A 241 -5.77 -6.10 -4.86
CA VAL A 241 -5.84 -6.33 -6.31
C VAL A 241 -5.39 -5.05 -7.03
N PRO A 242 -4.37 -5.10 -7.90
CA PRO A 242 -3.93 -3.94 -8.68
C PRO A 242 -5.06 -3.40 -9.56
N ASN A 243 -5.21 -2.08 -9.63
CA ASN A 243 -6.21 -1.43 -10.49
C ASN A 243 -5.66 -1.29 -11.91
N THR A 244 -5.72 -2.38 -12.68
CA THR A 244 -5.16 -2.47 -14.05
C THR A 244 -6.21 -2.76 -15.12
N GLU A 245 -7.48 -2.88 -14.78
CA GLU A 245 -8.56 -3.28 -15.69
C GLU A 245 -8.72 -2.28 -16.84
N TRP A 246 -8.60 -0.98 -16.56
CA TRP A 246 -8.68 0.08 -17.56
C TRP A 246 -7.53 0.06 -18.59
N LEU A 247 -6.47 -0.71 -18.31
CA LEU A 247 -5.35 -0.96 -19.23
C LEU A 247 -5.60 -2.17 -20.15
N ALA A 248 -6.78 -2.80 -20.06
CA ALA A 248 -7.12 -3.94 -20.92
C ALA A 248 -7.06 -3.50 -22.41
N GLY A 249 -6.41 -4.30 -23.23
CA GLY A 249 -6.23 -3.98 -24.66
C GLY A 249 -5.09 -3.02 -24.99
N SER A 250 -4.47 -2.34 -24.01
CA SER A 250 -3.33 -1.44 -24.23
C SER A 250 -2.01 -2.15 -24.56
N GLY A 251 -1.93 -3.46 -24.32
CA GLY A 251 -0.70 -4.25 -24.45
C GLY A 251 0.33 -4.03 -23.32
N LEU A 252 0.03 -3.20 -22.31
CA LEU A 252 0.97 -2.89 -21.22
C LEU A 252 0.93 -3.90 -20.07
N VAL A 253 -0.16 -4.65 -19.94
CA VAL A 253 -0.37 -5.63 -18.86
C VAL A 253 -0.23 -7.04 -19.40
N ALA A 254 0.69 -7.81 -18.82
CA ALA A 254 0.88 -9.21 -19.16
C ALA A 254 0.60 -10.08 -17.92
N ASN A 255 -0.26 -11.09 -18.05
CA ASN A 255 -0.65 -12.00 -16.97
C ASN A 255 -1.14 -11.24 -15.71
N GLY A 256 -1.95 -10.20 -15.91
CA GLY A 256 -2.48 -9.35 -14.83
C GLY A 256 -1.44 -8.46 -14.11
N ARG A 257 -0.23 -8.34 -14.68
CA ARG A 257 0.87 -7.60 -14.08
C ARG A 257 1.34 -6.46 -14.99
N LEU A 258 1.45 -5.27 -14.44
CA LEU A 258 2.12 -4.12 -15.05
C LEU A 258 3.58 -4.09 -14.59
N THR A 259 4.51 -4.38 -15.50
CA THR A 259 5.95 -4.44 -15.19
C THR A 259 6.64 -3.18 -15.71
N VAL A 260 7.51 -2.63 -14.89
CA VAL A 260 8.36 -1.48 -15.24
C VAL A 260 9.84 -1.87 -15.24
N ASP A 261 10.66 -1.07 -15.91
CA ASP A 261 12.11 -1.18 -15.82
C ASP A 261 12.64 -0.61 -14.47
N ASN A 262 13.96 -0.60 -14.30
CA ASN A 262 14.61 -0.06 -13.11
C ASN A 262 14.53 1.48 -12.96
N ARG A 263 13.88 2.16 -13.88
CA ARG A 263 13.55 3.59 -13.86
C ARG A 263 12.06 3.86 -13.74
N GLY A 264 11.24 2.83 -13.58
CA GLY A 264 9.78 2.97 -13.50
C GLY A 264 9.11 3.17 -14.86
N LEU A 265 9.81 2.95 -15.97
CA LEU A 265 9.23 3.08 -17.30
C LEU A 265 8.62 1.76 -17.78
N VAL A 266 7.40 1.84 -18.32
CA VAL A 266 6.75 0.78 -19.11
C VAL A 266 7.11 0.94 -20.57
N ARG A 267 7.17 2.20 -21.05
CA ARG A 267 7.57 2.66 -22.37
C ARG A 267 8.31 4.00 -22.22
N PRO A 268 9.01 4.50 -23.22
CA PRO A 268 9.71 5.80 -23.14
C PRO A 268 8.79 6.98 -22.80
N ASP A 269 7.48 6.86 -23.07
CA ASP A 269 6.46 7.88 -22.83
C ASP A 269 5.48 7.53 -21.71
N ILE A 270 5.58 6.33 -21.13
CA ILE A 270 4.66 5.84 -20.08
C ILE A 270 5.46 5.28 -18.91
N ALA A 271 5.25 5.83 -17.73
CA ALA A 271 5.78 5.32 -16.47
C ALA A 271 4.67 4.76 -15.59
N ALA A 272 5.02 3.88 -14.63
CA ALA A 272 4.12 3.45 -13.59
C ALA A 272 4.81 3.40 -12.23
N ALA A 273 4.05 3.70 -11.16
CA ALA A 273 4.57 3.73 -9.80
C ALA A 273 3.47 3.40 -8.77
N GLY A 274 3.89 2.96 -7.60
CA GLY A 274 3.00 2.61 -6.49
C GLY A 274 2.58 1.15 -6.50
N ASP A 275 1.48 0.85 -5.81
CA ASP A 275 1.08 -0.53 -5.49
C ASP A 275 0.80 -1.41 -6.71
N LEU A 276 0.45 -0.84 -7.87
CA LEU A 276 0.20 -1.62 -9.08
C LEU A 276 1.49 -2.04 -9.81
N ALA A 277 2.60 -1.29 -9.67
CA ALA A 277 3.80 -1.49 -10.47
C ALA A 277 4.68 -2.63 -9.93
N ALA A 278 5.05 -3.56 -10.81
CA ALA A 278 6.04 -4.59 -10.51
C ALA A 278 7.38 -4.18 -11.09
N PHE A 279 8.40 -4.07 -10.25
CA PHE A 279 9.72 -3.58 -10.61
C PHE A 279 10.85 -4.56 -10.25
N PRO A 280 12.02 -4.45 -10.88
CA PRO A 280 13.18 -5.29 -10.58
C PRO A 280 13.64 -5.10 -9.14
N THR A 281 13.81 -6.21 -8.43
CA THR A 281 14.38 -6.29 -7.07
C THR A 281 15.47 -7.35 -7.03
N PRO A 282 16.30 -7.44 -5.99
CA PRO A 282 17.22 -8.56 -5.80
C PRO A 282 16.56 -9.94 -5.82
N HIS A 283 15.25 -10.00 -5.51
CA HIS A 283 14.47 -11.23 -5.49
C HIS A 283 13.57 -11.41 -6.73
N GLY A 284 13.93 -10.80 -7.85
CA GLY A 284 13.16 -10.83 -9.11
C GLY A 284 12.17 -9.66 -9.22
N ILE A 285 11.34 -9.71 -10.27
CA ILE A 285 10.33 -8.66 -10.53
C ILE A 285 9.16 -8.84 -9.57
N ARG A 286 8.93 -7.85 -8.69
CA ARG A 286 7.89 -7.90 -7.64
C ARG A 286 7.18 -6.58 -7.46
N ARG A 287 5.93 -6.66 -7.01
CA ARG A 287 5.23 -5.54 -6.37
C ARG A 287 5.65 -5.47 -4.90
N ILE A 288 5.88 -4.25 -4.41
CA ILE A 288 6.12 -3.98 -2.99
C ILE A 288 5.16 -2.86 -2.59
N PRO A 289 3.92 -3.20 -2.22
CA PRO A 289 2.86 -2.22 -1.94
C PRO A 289 3.07 -1.56 -0.57
N LEU A 290 4.08 -0.70 -0.48
CA LEU A 290 4.42 0.08 0.69
C LEU A 290 4.38 1.58 0.36
N TRP A 291 3.94 2.39 1.31
CA TRP A 291 3.92 3.85 1.20
C TRP A 291 5.27 4.43 0.77
N SER A 292 6.36 3.98 1.41
CA SER A 292 7.72 4.41 1.07
C SER A 292 8.15 3.97 -0.34
N SER A 293 7.72 2.78 -0.76
CA SER A 293 7.98 2.25 -2.10
C SER A 293 7.32 3.12 -3.17
N ALA A 294 6.05 3.48 -2.97
CA ALA A 294 5.31 4.35 -3.88
C ALA A 294 6.00 5.70 -4.07
N ILE A 295 6.50 6.30 -3.00
CA ILE A 295 7.25 7.58 -3.04
C ILE A 295 8.53 7.44 -3.85
N GLU A 296 9.38 6.45 -3.54
CA GLU A 296 10.68 6.32 -4.21
C GLU A 296 10.53 5.92 -5.69
N GLN A 297 9.59 5.05 -6.02
CA GLN A 297 9.25 4.72 -7.41
C GLN A 297 8.83 5.96 -8.19
N SER A 298 7.93 6.77 -7.64
CA SER A 298 7.38 7.94 -8.31
C SER A 298 8.42 9.02 -8.59
N LYS A 299 9.38 9.23 -7.68
CA LYS A 299 10.50 10.16 -7.90
C LYS A 299 11.35 9.75 -9.09
N VAL A 300 11.69 8.47 -9.17
CA VAL A 300 12.54 7.94 -10.26
C VAL A 300 11.75 7.92 -11.56
N ALA A 301 10.51 7.47 -11.56
CA ALA A 301 9.62 7.42 -12.72
C ALA A 301 9.39 8.81 -13.34
N ALA A 302 9.13 9.82 -12.53
CA ALA A 302 8.97 11.19 -12.96
C ALA A 302 10.26 11.76 -13.61
N ALA A 303 11.41 11.52 -12.97
CA ALA A 303 12.70 11.92 -13.55
C ALA A 303 12.98 11.23 -14.89
N ALA A 304 12.63 9.94 -15.00
CA ALA A 304 12.84 9.16 -16.22
C ALA A 304 11.95 9.62 -17.39
N LEU A 305 10.72 10.03 -17.13
CA LEU A 305 9.83 10.59 -18.17
C LEU A 305 10.38 11.89 -18.78
N ILE A 306 11.16 12.67 -18.03
CA ILE A 306 11.74 13.95 -18.49
C ILE A 306 13.14 13.76 -19.08
N ARG A 307 13.98 12.94 -18.43
CA ARG A 307 15.42 12.80 -18.75
C ARG A 307 15.76 11.50 -19.49
N GLY A 308 14.78 10.61 -19.66
CA GLY A 308 15.00 9.31 -20.30
C GLY A 308 16.05 8.47 -19.57
N HIS A 309 17.00 7.94 -20.32
CA HIS A 309 18.06 7.07 -19.79
C HIS A 309 19.09 7.79 -18.88
N GLU A 310 19.14 9.12 -18.89
CA GLU A 310 19.98 9.91 -17.98
C GLU A 310 19.42 9.98 -16.55
N ALA A 311 18.16 9.60 -16.35
CA ALA A 311 17.58 9.53 -15.03
C ALA A 311 18.23 8.43 -14.16
N PRO A 312 18.33 8.63 -12.84
CA PRO A 312 18.86 7.61 -11.95
C PRO A 312 17.98 6.36 -11.98
N THR A 313 18.56 5.22 -11.68
CA THR A 313 17.81 3.97 -11.44
C THR A 313 17.30 3.90 -10.02
N LEU A 314 16.19 3.18 -9.83
CA LEU A 314 15.63 2.93 -8.52
C LEU A 314 16.59 2.05 -7.69
N ASN A 315 17.17 2.63 -6.66
CA ASN A 315 17.90 1.93 -5.62
C ASN A 315 17.03 1.91 -4.37
N PHE A 316 16.21 0.86 -4.25
CA PHE A 316 15.17 0.80 -3.25
C PHE A 316 15.49 -0.23 -2.18
N GLN A 317 15.45 0.21 -0.92
CA GLN A 317 15.46 -0.64 0.26
C GLN A 317 14.11 -0.47 0.97
N PRO A 318 13.28 -1.52 1.03
CA PRO A 318 11.96 -1.43 1.64
C PRO A 318 12.00 -0.88 3.06
N TYR A 319 11.06 0.00 3.37
CA TYR A 319 10.81 0.48 4.72
C TYR A 319 9.35 0.21 5.07
N PHE A 320 9.14 -0.64 6.06
CA PHE A 320 7.85 -1.00 6.62
C PHE A 320 7.73 -0.45 8.04
N TRP A 321 6.55 0.01 8.42
CA TRP A 321 6.24 0.33 9.81
C TRP A 321 4.81 -0.05 10.15
N THR A 322 4.57 -0.37 11.42
CA THR A 322 3.23 -0.60 11.96
C THR A 322 3.19 -0.22 13.43
N GLU A 323 2.02 0.20 13.88
CA GLU A 323 1.71 0.53 15.26
C GLU A 323 0.40 -0.17 15.62
N GLN A 324 0.48 -1.15 16.52
CA GLN A 324 -0.66 -1.95 16.90
C GLN A 324 -0.41 -2.64 18.25
N PHE A 325 -1.44 -2.82 19.04
CA PHE A 325 -1.37 -3.47 20.36
C PHE A 325 -0.27 -2.88 21.26
N GLY A 326 -0.03 -1.55 21.19
CA GLY A 326 1.02 -0.87 21.96
C GLY A 326 2.44 -1.20 21.54
N ILE A 327 2.62 -1.83 20.39
CA ILE A 327 3.91 -2.09 19.77
C ILE A 327 4.08 -1.20 18.56
N SER A 328 5.22 -0.49 18.49
CA SER A 328 5.70 0.20 17.31
C SER A 328 6.85 -0.60 16.70
N LEU A 329 6.72 -0.98 15.44
CA LEU A 329 7.77 -1.65 14.66
C LEU A 329 8.16 -0.78 13.47
N LYS A 330 9.46 -0.59 13.28
CA LYS A 330 10.06 -0.07 12.06
C LYS A 330 11.02 -1.11 11.52
N ALA A 331 10.92 -1.47 10.26
CA ALA A 331 11.80 -2.44 9.62
C ALA A 331 12.32 -1.91 8.28
N VAL A 332 13.58 -2.17 7.99
CA VAL A 332 14.26 -1.84 6.73
C VAL A 332 14.86 -3.11 6.16
N GLY A 333 14.64 -3.35 4.88
CA GLY A 333 15.04 -4.57 4.17
C GLY A 333 13.84 -5.39 3.71
N TYR A 334 14.10 -6.52 3.10
CA TYR A 334 13.07 -7.38 2.53
C TYR A 334 12.52 -8.34 3.58
N LEU A 335 11.23 -8.21 3.86
CA LEU A 335 10.49 -9.10 4.75
C LEU A 335 9.83 -10.26 3.95
N PRO A 336 9.50 -11.40 4.57
CA PRO A 336 9.66 -11.75 6.00
C PRO A 336 11.10 -12.11 6.38
N VAL A 337 11.43 -11.96 7.67
CA VAL A 337 12.70 -12.45 8.24
C VAL A 337 12.62 -13.94 8.57
N VAL A 338 13.76 -14.62 8.53
CA VAL A 338 13.87 -16.04 8.85
C VAL A 338 14.79 -16.22 10.07
N GLY A 339 14.37 -17.06 11.02
CA GLY A 339 15.13 -17.37 12.23
C GLY A 339 15.11 -16.26 13.30
N PRO A 340 15.90 -16.44 14.37
CA PRO A 340 16.00 -15.46 15.45
C PRO A 340 16.85 -14.26 15.03
N PRO A 341 16.62 -13.06 15.62
CA PRO A 341 17.47 -11.90 15.39
C PRO A 341 18.80 -11.96 16.12
N ALA A 342 19.79 -11.24 15.59
CA ALA A 342 20.88 -10.73 16.40
C ALA A 342 20.41 -9.39 17.03
N TYR A 343 20.51 -9.27 18.35
CA TYR A 343 20.20 -8.03 19.05
C TYR A 343 21.39 -7.08 18.96
N VAL A 344 21.21 -5.95 18.30
CA VAL A 344 22.21 -4.88 18.19
C VAL A 344 22.19 -4.00 19.45
N ASP A 345 20.98 -3.81 20.00
CA ASP A 345 20.75 -3.11 21.26
C ASP A 345 19.44 -3.59 21.89
N GLY A 346 19.32 -3.55 23.21
CA GLY A 346 18.20 -4.10 23.95
C GLY A 346 18.19 -5.63 23.97
N GLY A 347 17.00 -6.24 24.12
CA GLY A 347 16.85 -7.69 24.25
C GLY A 347 15.41 -8.18 24.17
N PRO A 348 15.19 -9.50 24.36
CA PRO A 348 13.84 -10.08 24.36
C PRO A 348 12.92 -9.44 25.41
N GLY A 349 11.67 -9.21 25.04
CA GLY A 349 10.62 -8.71 25.96
C GLY A 349 10.64 -7.22 26.23
N GLY A 350 11.57 -6.45 25.63
CA GLY A 350 11.67 -5.00 25.79
C GLY A 350 11.90 -4.27 24.46
N PRO A 351 12.17 -2.95 24.52
CA PRO A 351 12.62 -2.19 23.36
C PRO A 351 13.91 -2.80 22.80
N ALA A 352 13.95 -3.04 21.48
CA ALA A 352 15.06 -3.73 20.85
C ALA A 352 15.36 -3.20 19.45
N LEU A 353 16.65 -3.14 19.12
CA LEU A 353 17.18 -2.97 17.79
C LEU A 353 17.76 -4.33 17.35
N MET A 354 17.16 -4.88 16.30
CA MET A 354 17.43 -6.24 15.83
C MET A 354 17.96 -6.23 14.40
N ARG A 355 18.75 -7.26 14.07
CA ARG A 355 19.28 -7.48 12.72
C ARG A 355 19.19 -8.96 12.34
N TRP A 356 18.83 -9.21 11.10
CA TRP A 356 18.92 -10.50 10.42
C TRP A 356 19.86 -10.38 9.24
N SER A 357 20.77 -11.32 9.10
CA SER A 357 21.68 -11.43 7.94
C SER A 357 21.26 -12.64 7.11
N HIS A 358 21.24 -12.48 5.80
CA HIS A 358 20.95 -13.56 4.86
C HIS A 358 22.23 -14.02 4.16
N ASP A 359 22.23 -15.27 3.67
CA ASP A 359 23.37 -15.86 2.97
C ASP A 359 23.75 -15.15 1.66
N ASP A 360 22.78 -14.44 1.05
CA ASP A 360 22.99 -13.62 -0.15
C ASP A 360 23.65 -12.26 0.11
N GLY A 361 24.06 -11.99 1.35
CA GLY A 361 24.66 -10.73 1.79
C GLY A 361 23.67 -9.61 2.07
N THR A 362 22.37 -9.84 1.89
CA THR A 362 21.35 -8.87 2.28
C THR A 362 21.10 -8.93 3.80
N ALA A 363 20.57 -7.86 4.36
CA ALA A 363 20.20 -7.83 5.75
C ALA A 363 18.90 -7.04 5.97
N VAL A 364 18.19 -7.41 7.03
CA VAL A 364 17.03 -6.69 7.56
C VAL A 364 17.38 -6.13 8.94
N ALA A 365 17.02 -4.88 9.20
CA ALA A 365 17.08 -4.28 10.52
C ALA A 365 15.68 -3.90 10.98
N ALA A 366 15.37 -4.19 12.24
CA ALA A 366 14.09 -3.84 12.83
C ALA A 366 14.26 -3.18 14.21
N ALA A 367 13.47 -2.16 14.46
CA ALA A 367 13.37 -1.45 15.73
C ALA A 367 11.98 -1.69 16.32
N LEU A 368 11.91 -2.42 17.42
CA LEU A 368 10.69 -2.75 18.16
C LEU A 368 10.63 -1.87 19.41
N ASN A 369 9.63 -0.98 19.50
CA ASN A 369 9.51 0.01 20.58
C ASN A 369 10.82 0.80 20.83
N TYR A 370 11.69 0.87 19.83
CA TYR A 370 13.03 1.46 19.91
C TYR A 370 13.10 2.74 19.07
N ARG A 371 13.45 3.86 19.69
CA ARG A 371 13.51 5.16 19.00
C ARG A 371 14.78 5.29 18.17
N ILE A 372 14.64 5.22 16.85
CA ILE A 372 15.75 5.37 15.90
C ILE A 372 15.30 6.11 14.64
N PRO A 373 16.09 7.05 14.10
CA PRO A 373 15.85 7.64 12.78
C PRO A 373 16.02 6.60 11.66
N ILE A 374 15.18 6.67 10.62
CA ILE A 374 15.24 5.75 9.47
C ILE A 374 16.64 5.68 8.82
N PRO A 375 17.36 6.80 8.59
CA PRO A 375 18.71 6.71 8.02
C PRO A 375 19.70 5.93 8.89
N ARG A 376 19.53 5.97 10.22
CA ARG A 376 20.36 5.17 11.13
C ARG A 376 19.96 3.71 11.11
N LEU A 377 18.67 3.40 11.04
CA LEU A 377 18.17 2.03 10.89
C LEU A 377 18.67 1.40 9.58
N ARG A 378 18.68 2.15 8.48
CA ARG A 378 19.28 1.70 7.20
C ARG A 378 20.76 1.37 7.33
N ARG A 379 21.55 2.13 8.10
CA ARG A 379 22.97 1.83 8.32
C ARG A 379 23.20 0.51 9.09
N VAL A 380 22.26 0.10 9.93
CA VAL A 380 22.34 -1.19 10.65
C VAL A 380 22.33 -2.37 9.67
N THR A 381 21.64 -2.28 8.53
CA THR A 381 21.68 -3.34 7.51
C THR A 381 23.03 -3.44 6.78
N GLN A 382 23.83 -2.38 6.81
CA GLN A 382 25.14 -2.29 6.11
C GLN A 382 26.34 -2.66 7.00
N GLN A 383 26.13 -2.85 8.29
CA GLN A 383 27.18 -3.26 9.21
C GLN A 383 27.61 -4.71 8.90
N ALA A 384 28.89 -5.00 8.96
CA ALA A 384 29.36 -6.38 8.92
C ALA A 384 28.80 -7.15 10.13
N ALA A 385 28.52 -8.43 9.93
CA ALA A 385 28.01 -9.31 10.99
C ALA A 385 29.06 -9.54 12.07
#